data_116dcfa93029944cf69220bd4a28aa2a
#
_entry.id   116dcfa93029944cf69220bd4a28aa2a
#
_cell.length_a   1.000
_cell.length_b   1.000
_cell.length_c   1.000
_cell.angle_alpha   90.00
_cell.angle_beta   90.00
_cell.angle_gamma   90.00
#
_symmetry.space_group_name_H-M   'P 1'
#
loop_
_entity.id
_entity.type
_entity.pdbx_description
1 polymer ?
#
loop_
_entity_poly.entity_id
_entity_poly.type
_entity_poly.pdbx_seq_one_letter_code
_entity_poly.pdbx_strand_id
1 'polypeptide(L)'
;MDFQKDFPILKSTVNGNPLIYFDNAATSQKPKCVIDALSKYYESINSNVHRGVHELSQKATSEYEETRNIAVSYTHLTLPTNREV
;
A
#
# COMPACT_ATOMS: atom_id res chain seq x y z
N MET A 1 14.45 15.88 3.84
CA MET A 1 13.11 15.31 3.98
C MET A 1 13.14 14.21 5.02
N ASP A 2 12.24 14.26 5.96
CA ASP A 2 12.25 13.31 7.10
C ASP A 2 11.19 12.24 6.90
N PHE A 3 11.56 11.16 6.26
CA PHE A 3 10.66 10.05 6.00
C PHE A 3 10.28 9.27 7.26
N GLN A 4 11.04 9.41 8.34
CA GLN A 4 10.75 8.66 9.56
C GLN A 4 9.39 9.00 10.14
N LYS A 5 8.92 10.22 9.92
CA LYS A 5 7.61 10.65 10.42
C LYS A 5 6.46 9.87 9.77
N ASP A 6 6.69 9.33 8.57
CA ASP A 6 5.64 8.64 7.84
C ASP A 6 5.47 7.21 8.30
N PHE A 7 6.36 6.69 9.15
CA PHE A 7 6.34 5.31 9.60
C PHE A 7 6.09 5.24 11.09
N PRO A 8 4.85 4.98 11.52
CA PRO A 8 4.52 5.00 12.95
C PRO A 8 5.39 4.07 13.81
N ILE A 9 5.77 2.92 13.27
CA ILE A 9 6.57 1.96 14.05
C ILE A 9 7.93 2.54 14.45
N LEU A 10 8.46 3.48 13.68
CA LEU A 10 9.77 4.05 13.98
C LEU A 10 9.76 4.97 15.20
N LYS A 11 8.57 5.26 15.74
CA LYS A 11 8.45 5.99 17.01
C LYS A 11 8.61 5.09 18.21
N SER A 12 8.68 3.77 17.99
CA SER A 12 8.85 2.81 19.08
C SER A 12 10.26 2.87 19.65
N THR A 13 10.40 2.40 20.87
CA THR A 13 11.70 2.29 21.50
C THR A 13 12.00 0.84 21.87
N VAL A 14 13.27 0.49 21.86
CA VAL A 14 13.74 -0.83 22.26
C VAL A 14 14.82 -0.63 23.30
N ASN A 15 14.62 -1.18 24.49
CA ASN A 15 15.54 -1.02 25.61
C ASN A 15 15.84 0.44 25.89
N GLY A 16 14.82 1.31 25.76
CA GLY A 16 14.97 2.74 26.02
C GLY A 16 15.62 3.54 24.90
N ASN A 17 15.97 2.91 23.80
CA ASN A 17 16.59 3.58 22.66
C ASN A 17 15.65 3.60 21.47
N PRO A 18 15.76 4.60 20.58
CA PRO A 18 14.93 4.63 19.37
C PRO A 18 15.14 3.39 18.52
N LEU A 19 14.06 2.92 17.91
CA LEU A 19 14.13 1.76 17.03
C LEU A 19 14.94 2.08 15.77
N ILE A 20 15.88 1.20 15.46
CA ILE A 20 16.60 1.22 14.18
C ILE A 20 16.29 -0.10 13.51
N TYR A 21 15.71 -0.04 12.30
CA TYR A 21 15.21 -1.23 11.62
C TYR A 21 15.93 -1.43 10.28
N PHE A 22 16.63 -2.55 10.14
CA PHE A 22 17.37 -2.87 8.93
C PHE A 22 16.95 -4.20 8.30
N ASP A 23 15.80 -4.73 8.69
CA ASP A 23 15.37 -6.06 8.24
C ASP A 23 14.29 -5.99 7.17
N ASN A 24 14.36 -4.95 6.33
CA ASN A 24 13.34 -4.74 5.29
C ASN A 24 13.33 -5.84 4.23
N ALA A 25 14.41 -6.58 4.08
CA ALA A 25 14.43 -7.70 3.14
C ALA A 25 13.45 -8.80 3.56
N ALA A 26 13.28 -8.99 4.86
CA ALA A 26 12.33 -9.96 5.40
C ALA A 26 10.91 -9.40 5.40
N THR A 27 10.76 -8.18 5.91
CA THR A 27 9.47 -7.50 5.88
C THR A 27 9.69 -5.99 5.91
N SER A 28 9.03 -5.29 5.01
CA SER A 28 9.11 -3.83 4.97
C SER A 28 8.13 -3.23 5.94
N GLN A 29 8.54 -2.15 6.60
CA GLN A 29 7.62 -1.40 7.43
C GLN A 29 6.67 -0.60 6.56
N LYS A 30 5.50 -0.26 7.09
CA LYS A 30 4.44 0.39 6.34
C LYS A 30 4.28 1.83 6.76
N PRO A 31 4.22 2.77 5.80
CA PRO A 31 3.94 4.16 6.13
C PRO A 31 2.48 4.32 6.56
N LYS A 32 2.21 5.40 7.28
CA LYS A 32 0.88 5.65 7.80
C LYS A 32 -0.19 5.72 6.70
N CYS A 33 0.14 6.27 5.55
CA CYS A 33 -0.82 6.36 4.45
C CYS A 33 -1.28 4.98 3.98
N VAL A 34 -0.39 3.99 3.99
CA VAL A 34 -0.76 2.62 3.62
C VAL A 34 -1.63 1.98 4.70
N ILE A 35 -1.25 2.17 5.98
CA ILE A 35 -2.03 1.64 7.09
C ILE A 35 -3.45 2.21 7.09
N ASP A 36 -3.56 3.53 6.90
CA ASP A 36 -4.85 4.21 6.90
C ASP A 36 -5.70 3.76 5.70
N ALA A 37 -5.10 3.59 4.54
CA ALA A 37 -5.82 3.13 3.36
C ALA A 37 -6.38 1.73 3.54
N LEU A 38 -5.57 0.83 4.14
CA LEU A 38 -6.01 -0.53 4.43
C LEU A 38 -7.14 -0.55 5.43
N SER A 39 -7.01 0.22 6.51
CA SER A 39 -8.06 0.32 7.51
C SER A 39 -9.36 0.85 6.90
N LYS A 40 -9.26 1.90 6.10
CA LYS A 40 -10.43 2.48 5.46
C LYS A 40 -11.10 1.50 4.51
N TYR A 41 -10.31 0.73 3.78
CA TYR A 41 -10.85 -0.30 2.89
C TYR A 41 -11.67 -1.32 3.68
N TYR A 42 -11.10 -1.87 4.75
CA TYR A 42 -11.81 -2.87 5.55
C TYR A 42 -13.03 -2.30 6.26
N GLU A 43 -12.99 -1.02 6.62
CA GLU A 43 -14.10 -0.41 7.31
C GLU A 43 -15.27 -0.07 6.40
N SER A 44 -15.02 0.14 5.12
CA SER A 44 -16.04 0.75 4.27
C SER A 44 -16.36 0.00 2.97
N ILE A 45 -15.38 -0.64 2.33
CA ILE A 45 -15.62 -1.20 1.00
C ILE A 45 -15.10 -2.62 0.80
N ASN A 46 -14.70 -3.31 1.85
CA ASN A 46 -14.19 -4.67 1.68
C ASN A 46 -15.26 -5.59 1.10
N SER A 47 -14.96 -6.21 -0.02
CA SER A 47 -15.88 -7.12 -0.68
C SER A 47 -15.13 -7.94 -1.74
N ASN A 48 -15.82 -8.90 -2.35
CA ASN A 48 -15.23 -9.67 -3.44
C ASN A 48 -15.01 -8.80 -4.66
N VAL A 49 -13.78 -8.78 -5.13
CA VAL A 49 -13.42 -8.05 -6.34
C VAL A 49 -13.85 -8.88 -7.54
N HIS A 50 -14.50 -8.23 -8.50
CA HIS A 50 -14.93 -8.81 -9.78
C HIS A 50 -16.04 -9.87 -9.70
N ARG A 51 -16.50 -10.24 -8.51
CA ARG A 51 -17.45 -11.33 -8.38
C ARG A 51 -18.86 -10.93 -8.00
N GLY A 52 -18.99 -9.87 -7.23
CA GLY A 52 -20.29 -9.42 -6.81
C GLY A 52 -20.86 -8.40 -7.75
N VAL A 53 -22.17 -8.22 -7.69
CA VAL A 53 -22.85 -7.18 -8.47
C VAL A 53 -23.40 -6.08 -7.58
N HIS A 54 -23.14 -6.15 -6.29
CA HIS A 54 -23.59 -5.13 -5.36
C HIS A 54 -22.59 -3.98 -5.29
N GLU A 55 -23.02 -2.89 -4.67
CA GLU A 55 -22.25 -1.66 -4.67
C GLU A 55 -20.85 -1.82 -4.06
N LEU A 56 -20.75 -2.55 -2.94
CA LEU A 56 -19.44 -2.73 -2.30
C LEU A 56 -18.46 -3.46 -3.21
N SER A 57 -18.94 -4.49 -3.91
CA SER A 57 -18.09 -5.22 -4.85
C SER A 57 -17.63 -4.33 -5.99
N GLN A 58 -18.51 -3.47 -6.50
CA GLN A 58 -18.15 -2.55 -7.56
C GLN A 58 -17.11 -1.54 -7.10
N LYS A 59 -17.25 -1.03 -5.87
CA LYS A 59 -16.26 -0.09 -5.33
C LYS A 59 -14.91 -0.78 -5.11
N ALA A 60 -14.92 -1.99 -4.57
CA ALA A 60 -13.67 -2.74 -4.37
C ALA A 60 -12.98 -3.04 -5.69
N THR A 61 -13.76 -3.42 -6.71
CA THR A 61 -13.23 -3.67 -8.05
C THR A 61 -12.62 -2.40 -8.64
N SER A 62 -13.31 -1.28 -8.50
CA SER A 62 -12.81 -0.02 -9.02
C SER A 62 -11.47 0.37 -8.40
N GLU A 63 -11.35 0.23 -7.08
CA GLU A 63 -10.10 0.52 -6.39
C GLU A 63 -8.99 -0.42 -6.83
N TYR A 64 -9.31 -1.69 -7.00
CA TYR A 64 -8.34 -2.68 -7.43
C TYR A 64 -7.82 -2.36 -8.84
N GLU A 65 -8.72 -2.06 -9.77
CA GLU A 65 -8.33 -1.78 -11.14
C GLU A 65 -7.56 -0.48 -11.25
N GLU A 66 -7.93 0.51 -10.48
CA GLU A 66 -7.21 1.77 -10.48
C GLU A 66 -5.78 1.56 -9.99
N THR A 67 -5.60 0.76 -8.94
CA THR A 67 -4.27 0.44 -8.42
C THR A 67 -3.43 -0.27 -9.49
N ARG A 68 -4.02 -1.20 -10.22
CA ARG A 68 -3.33 -1.87 -11.32
C ARG A 68 -2.84 -0.86 -12.36
N ASN A 69 -3.70 0.05 -12.74
CA ASN A 69 -3.38 1.04 -13.75
C ASN A 69 -2.24 1.96 -13.28
N ILE A 70 -2.29 2.36 -12.03
CA ILE A 70 -1.22 3.19 -11.46
C ILE A 70 0.12 2.43 -11.48
N ALA A 71 0.11 1.18 -11.06
CA ALA A 71 1.33 0.37 -11.03
C ALA A 71 1.90 0.16 -12.43
N VAL A 72 1.04 -0.11 -13.40
CA VAL A 72 1.47 -0.29 -14.78
C VAL A 72 2.07 1.01 -15.34
N SER A 73 1.40 2.13 -15.10
CA SER A 73 1.92 3.44 -15.52
C SER A 73 3.30 3.72 -14.98
N TYR A 74 3.48 3.49 -13.68
CA TYR A 74 4.76 3.70 -13.03
C TYR A 74 5.84 2.80 -13.63
N THR A 75 5.50 1.54 -13.87
CA THR A 75 6.44 0.58 -14.43
C THR A 75 6.88 0.99 -15.83
N HIS A 76 5.95 1.45 -16.65
CA HIS A 76 6.29 1.92 -17.99
C HIS A 76 7.18 3.15 -17.97
N LEU A 77 6.98 4.04 -16.99
CA LEU A 77 7.82 5.21 -16.87
C LEU A 77 9.24 4.86 -16.43
N THR A 78 9.38 3.82 -15.62
CA THR A 78 10.69 3.44 -15.08
C THR A 78 11.41 2.40 -15.94
N LEU A 79 10.69 1.70 -16.80
CA LEU A 79 11.24 0.66 -17.65
C LEU A 79 10.83 0.92 -19.11
N PRO A 80 11.39 1.94 -19.71
CA PRO A 80 10.93 2.37 -21.04
C PRO A 80 11.16 1.36 -22.15
N THR A 81 12.00 0.39 -21.94
CA THR A 81 12.26 -0.62 -22.94
C THR A 81 11.25 -1.74 -22.99
N ASN A 82 10.41 -1.72 -22.06
CA ASN A 82 9.54 -2.80 -21.86
C ASN A 82 8.30 -2.75 -22.64
N ARG A 83 7.81 -3.49 -23.11
CA ARG A 83 6.76 -3.47 -23.65
C ARG A 83 5.87 -4.32 -23.45
N GLU A 84 5.31 -4.73 -23.52
CA GLU A 84 4.47 -5.41 -23.49
C GLU A 84 4.06 -6.05 -22.71
N VAL A 85 3.45 -6.19 -22.42
CA VAL A 85 2.95 -6.86 -21.73
C VAL A 85 1.91 -7.20 -21.61
#